data_073bf3b2edc6d7e1d175fcaa0ef8e72d
#
_entry.id   073bf3b2edc6d7e1d175fcaa0ef8e72d
#
_cell.length_a   1.000
_cell.length_b   1.000
_cell.length_c   1.000
_cell.angle_alpha   90.00
_cell.angle_beta   90.00
_cell.angle_gamma   90.00
#
_symmetry.space_group_name_H-M   'P 1'
#
loop_
_entity.id
_entity.type
_entity.pdbx_description
1 polymer ?
#
loop_
_entity_poly.entity_id
_entity_poly.type
_entity_poly.pdbx_seq_one_letter_code
_entity_poly.pdbx_strand_id
1 'polypeptide(L)'
;LRYDVSIVTDNLLCENIKAPGQDTNIIGSKLEGETIKMEVGKDLNIESLQEKETYDEKNKSASISISAGSINGSASQGKTNSNYESVTDQAGIHAGQGGFDIEVGKNTDLKGAVIASEATPDKNKLSTDTLTYSDIENKAEYSANSIGVNINTDKNAKLNEKGITPNIGTPAKGEAESTTKSAIAEGTIEIRSNPNQDLSGLSRDTQNALNELGKIFDKKKVEEQQELANLFGQIAFEEVHKISYRAKDAAQKELDKAKDIGDGSFCLEKAVLV
;
A
#
# COMPACT_ATOMS: atom_id res chain seq x y z
N LEU A 1 8.51 44.69 2.23
CA LEU A 1 9.12 43.40 2.54
C LEU A 1 8.03 42.49 3.08
N ARG A 2 7.63 41.47 2.31
CA ARG A 2 6.75 40.38 2.80
C ARG A 2 7.66 39.34 3.42
N TYR A 3 7.49 39.07 4.68
CA TYR A 3 8.08 37.92 5.33
C TYR A 3 6.93 36.96 5.67
N ASP A 4 6.75 35.92 4.88
CA ASP A 4 5.88 34.81 5.26
C ASP A 4 6.63 34.00 6.34
N VAL A 5 5.98 33.74 7.46
CA VAL A 5 6.56 32.88 8.50
C VAL A 5 6.23 31.45 8.11
N SER A 6 7.19 30.72 7.59
CA SER A 6 7.07 29.30 7.31
C SER A 6 7.90 28.52 8.32
N ILE A 7 7.25 27.65 9.10
CA ILE A 7 7.91 26.73 10.03
C ILE A 7 8.09 25.41 9.30
N VAL A 8 9.33 25.09 8.93
CA VAL A 8 9.73 23.89 8.15
C VAL A 8 10.73 23.06 8.96
N THR A 9 10.77 23.18 10.26
CA THR A 9 11.67 22.44 11.15
C THR A 9 10.89 21.36 11.90
N ASP A 10 11.49 20.23 12.16
CA ASP A 10 10.84 19.04 12.73
C ASP A 10 10.11 19.29 14.05
N ASN A 11 10.62 20.16 14.91
CA ASN A 11 9.92 20.61 16.13
C ASN A 11 10.40 22.00 16.56
N LEU A 12 9.48 22.92 16.79
CA LEU A 12 9.76 24.23 17.36
C LEU A 12 9.13 24.37 18.75
N LEU A 13 9.95 24.50 19.77
CA LEU A 13 9.49 24.86 21.12
C LEU A 13 9.28 26.37 21.20
N CYS A 14 8.02 26.80 21.29
CA CYS A 14 7.69 28.22 21.35
C CYS A 14 6.40 28.49 22.13
N GLU A 15 6.42 29.48 23.01
CA GLU A 15 5.24 29.85 23.81
C GLU A 15 4.45 31.04 23.24
N ASN A 16 5.10 31.91 22.46
CA ASN A 16 4.47 33.12 21.91
C ASN A 16 4.90 33.35 20.46
N ILE A 17 3.94 33.31 19.54
CA ILE A 17 4.17 33.58 18.12
C ILE A 17 3.37 34.79 17.69
N LYS A 18 4.03 35.76 17.10
CA LYS A 18 3.41 36.97 16.56
C LYS A 18 3.78 37.14 15.10
N ALA A 19 2.81 37.04 14.23
CA ALA A 19 2.92 37.29 12.79
C ALA A 19 1.94 38.39 12.33
N PRO A 20 2.08 39.64 12.82
CA PRO A 20 1.12 40.68 12.54
C PRO A 20 1.15 41.05 11.05
N GLY A 21 0.00 40.99 10.41
CA GLY A 21 -0.17 41.34 9.01
C GLY A 21 0.34 40.32 8.00
N GLN A 22 0.61 39.07 8.40
CA GLN A 22 1.20 38.02 7.58
C GLN A 22 0.48 36.69 7.72
N ASP A 23 0.71 35.79 6.75
CA ASP A 23 0.29 34.41 6.81
C ASP A 23 1.27 33.59 7.66
N THR A 24 0.79 32.57 8.33
CA THR A 24 1.60 31.58 9.04
C THR A 24 1.34 30.20 8.47
N ASN A 25 2.41 29.51 8.06
CA ASN A 25 2.31 28.17 7.47
C ASN A 25 3.10 27.18 8.34
N ILE A 26 2.42 26.09 8.75
CA ILE A 26 3.00 24.95 9.48
C ILE A 26 2.79 23.73 8.58
N ILE A 27 3.81 23.38 7.78
CA ILE A 27 3.69 22.35 6.78
C ILE A 27 4.67 21.20 7.09
N GLY A 28 4.14 20.00 7.31
CA GLY A 28 4.93 18.81 7.67
C GLY A 28 5.76 19.00 8.93
N SER A 29 5.30 19.84 9.86
CA SER A 29 6.06 20.23 11.05
C SER A 29 5.14 20.41 12.26
N LYS A 30 5.73 20.41 13.45
CA LYS A 30 5.01 20.58 14.72
C LYS A 30 5.49 21.84 15.44
N LEU A 31 4.54 22.52 16.03
CA LEU A 31 4.75 23.58 17.00
C LEU A 31 4.36 23.04 18.38
N GLU A 32 5.30 22.97 19.30
CA GLU A 32 5.08 22.42 20.63
C GLU A 32 5.36 23.47 21.73
N GLY A 33 4.59 23.47 22.79
CA GLY A 33 4.80 24.34 23.94
C GLY A 33 3.87 24.01 25.09
N GLU A 34 4.27 24.32 26.31
CA GLU A 34 3.41 24.11 27.49
C GLU A 34 2.14 24.98 27.42
N THR A 35 2.30 26.21 26.96
CA THR A 35 1.20 27.14 26.65
C THR A 35 1.49 27.79 25.32
N ILE A 36 0.58 27.74 24.38
CA ILE A 36 0.76 28.34 23.06
C ILE A 36 -0.14 29.58 22.91
N LYS A 37 0.48 30.72 22.70
CA LYS A 37 -0.19 31.95 22.32
C LYS A 37 0.23 32.34 20.91
N MET A 38 -0.73 32.53 20.03
CA MET A 38 -0.46 32.84 18.62
C MET A 38 -1.34 33.99 18.14
N GLU A 39 -0.73 35.00 17.56
CA GLU A 39 -1.41 36.12 16.90
C GLU A 39 -0.99 36.12 15.43
N VAL A 40 -1.90 35.70 14.52
CA VAL A 40 -1.69 35.67 13.08
C VAL A 40 -2.54 36.73 12.41
N GLY A 41 -1.92 37.69 11.72
CA GLY A 41 -2.63 38.83 11.14
C GLY A 41 -3.46 38.49 9.89
N LYS A 42 -3.16 37.38 9.22
CA LYS A 42 -3.91 36.88 8.05
C LYS A 42 -4.30 35.41 8.20
N ASP A 43 -3.75 34.54 7.36
CA ASP A 43 -4.14 33.14 7.28
C ASP A 43 -3.20 32.24 8.09
N LEU A 44 -3.76 31.27 8.80
CA LEU A 44 -3.05 30.20 9.47
C LEU A 44 -3.31 28.90 8.68
N ASN A 45 -2.27 28.36 8.04
CA ASN A 45 -2.36 27.12 7.29
C ASN A 45 -1.53 26.03 7.97
N ILE A 46 -2.16 24.91 8.28
CA ILE A 46 -1.50 23.75 8.90
C ILE A 46 -1.78 22.54 8.02
N GLU A 47 -0.74 21.96 7.44
CA GLU A 47 -0.84 20.85 6.50
C GLU A 47 0.15 19.73 6.84
N SER A 48 -0.37 18.50 6.95
CA SER A 48 0.46 17.30 7.04
C SER A 48 0.94 16.88 5.66
N LEU A 49 2.15 16.36 5.60
CA LEU A 49 2.73 15.81 4.37
C LEU A 49 2.66 14.29 4.39
N GLN A 50 2.38 13.70 3.24
CA GLN A 50 2.45 12.26 3.08
C GLN A 50 3.86 11.82 2.68
N GLU A 51 4.38 10.80 3.35
CA GLU A 51 5.48 10.00 2.82
C GLU A 51 4.98 9.23 1.60
N LYS A 52 5.77 9.27 0.51
CA LYS A 52 5.43 8.61 -0.74
C LYS A 52 6.56 7.67 -1.13
N GLU A 53 6.20 6.42 -1.42
CA GLU A 53 7.13 5.42 -1.90
C GLU A 53 6.50 4.66 -3.07
N THR A 54 7.21 4.62 -4.19
CA THR A 54 6.78 3.90 -5.38
C THR A 54 7.82 2.88 -5.77
N TYR A 55 7.36 1.69 -6.18
CA TYR A 55 8.20 0.64 -6.70
C TYR A 55 7.62 0.13 -8.02
N ASP A 56 8.43 0.11 -9.08
CA ASP A 56 8.06 -0.43 -10.39
C ASP A 56 9.22 -1.28 -10.90
N GLU A 57 8.99 -2.58 -11.03
CA GLU A 57 9.96 -3.53 -11.53
C GLU A 57 9.36 -4.35 -12.67
N LYS A 58 10.11 -4.45 -13.77
CA LYS A 58 9.78 -5.28 -14.92
C LYS A 58 10.97 -6.17 -15.25
N ASN A 59 10.81 -7.45 -15.01
CA ASN A 59 11.82 -8.45 -15.28
C ASN A 59 11.47 -9.22 -16.53
N LYS A 60 12.45 -9.38 -17.41
CA LYS A 60 12.36 -10.28 -18.56
C LYS A 60 13.64 -11.10 -18.63
N SER A 61 13.51 -12.39 -18.73
CA SER A 61 14.63 -13.28 -18.92
C SER A 61 14.36 -14.27 -20.03
N ALA A 62 15.40 -14.62 -20.77
CA ALA A 62 15.38 -15.70 -21.73
C ALA A 62 16.74 -16.39 -21.70
N SER A 63 16.74 -17.72 -21.69
CA SER A 63 17.95 -18.52 -21.74
C SER A 63 17.77 -19.67 -22.71
N ILE A 64 18.84 -20.06 -23.39
CA ILE A 64 18.92 -21.28 -24.18
C ILE A 64 20.26 -21.94 -23.94
N SER A 65 20.24 -23.24 -23.73
CA SER A 65 21.43 -24.08 -23.58
C SER A 65 21.29 -25.30 -24.51
N ILE A 66 22.32 -25.54 -25.27
CA ILE A 66 22.38 -26.69 -26.22
C ILE A 66 23.53 -27.57 -25.79
N SER A 67 23.25 -28.83 -25.52
CA SER A 67 24.23 -29.86 -25.19
C SER A 67 24.04 -31.06 -26.11
N ALA A 68 25.00 -32.01 -26.11
CA ALA A 68 24.94 -33.18 -26.95
C ALA A 68 23.66 -34.00 -26.72
N GLY A 69 22.66 -33.81 -27.57
CA GLY A 69 21.38 -34.52 -27.53
C GLY A 69 20.24 -33.86 -26.78
N SER A 70 20.41 -32.63 -26.26
CA SER A 70 19.33 -31.91 -25.62
C SER A 70 19.36 -30.39 -25.87
N ILE A 71 18.20 -29.79 -25.89
CA ILE A 71 17.99 -28.32 -25.91
C ILE A 71 17.18 -27.97 -24.66
N ASN A 72 17.71 -27.05 -23.89
CA ASN A 72 17.05 -26.49 -22.72
C ASN A 72 16.88 -24.98 -22.92
N GLY A 73 15.73 -24.46 -22.61
CA GLY A 73 15.46 -23.04 -22.73
C GLY A 73 14.43 -22.59 -21.73
N SER A 74 14.48 -21.32 -21.38
CA SER A 74 13.46 -20.68 -20.57
C SER A 74 13.19 -19.28 -21.08
N ALA A 75 11.95 -18.83 -20.93
CA ALA A 75 11.58 -17.44 -21.11
C ALA A 75 10.60 -17.07 -20.01
N SER A 76 10.82 -15.94 -19.36
CA SER A 76 9.93 -15.45 -18.31
C SER A 76 9.80 -13.92 -18.37
N GLN A 77 8.66 -13.45 -17.90
CA GLN A 77 8.38 -12.04 -17.71
C GLN A 77 7.67 -11.86 -16.37
N GLY A 78 8.15 -10.89 -15.58
CA GLY A 78 7.53 -10.47 -14.33
C GLY A 78 7.28 -8.98 -14.31
N LYS A 79 6.27 -8.57 -13.56
CA LYS A 79 5.98 -7.17 -13.27
C LYS A 79 5.56 -7.05 -11.81
N THR A 80 6.20 -6.12 -11.10
CA THR A 80 5.86 -5.78 -9.72
C THR A 80 5.72 -4.27 -9.60
N ASN A 81 4.61 -3.82 -9.04
CA ASN A 81 4.34 -2.42 -8.76
C ASN A 81 3.91 -2.28 -7.30
N SER A 82 4.34 -1.22 -6.66
CA SER A 82 3.80 -0.79 -5.36
C SER A 82 3.72 0.72 -5.32
N ASN A 83 2.67 1.22 -4.69
CA ASN A 83 2.50 2.62 -4.35
C ASN A 83 2.09 2.72 -2.88
N TYR A 84 2.75 3.62 -2.16
CA TYR A 84 2.48 3.93 -0.77
C TYR A 84 2.45 5.43 -0.59
N GLU A 85 1.37 5.94 -0.01
CA GLU A 85 1.18 7.33 0.36
C GLU A 85 0.52 7.37 1.72
N SER A 86 1.21 7.87 2.75
CA SER A 86 0.64 7.99 4.10
C SER A 86 1.26 9.14 4.87
N VAL A 87 0.45 9.82 5.65
CA VAL A 87 0.95 10.69 6.70
C VAL A 87 1.54 9.79 7.80
N THR A 88 2.83 9.93 8.05
CA THR A 88 3.56 9.19 9.10
C THR A 88 3.83 10.07 10.31
N ASP A 89 3.85 11.39 10.11
CA ASP A 89 3.99 12.39 11.17
C ASP A 89 3.00 13.55 10.92
N GLN A 90 2.04 13.71 11.83
CA GLN A 90 0.96 14.67 11.65
C GLN A 90 1.42 16.06 12.05
N ALA A 91 1.33 17.00 11.10
CA ALA A 91 1.61 18.41 11.37
C ALA A 91 0.59 19.01 12.34
N GLY A 92 1.03 19.94 13.16
CA GLY A 92 0.09 20.56 14.09
C GLY A 92 0.70 21.50 15.10
N ILE A 93 -0.20 22.01 15.93
CA ILE A 93 0.08 22.77 17.12
C ILE A 93 -0.24 21.86 18.32
N HIS A 94 0.73 21.67 19.21
CA HIS A 94 0.62 20.80 20.38
C HIS A 94 0.88 21.58 21.66
N ALA A 95 -0.18 21.93 22.35
CA ALA A 95 -0.12 22.61 23.65
C ALA A 95 -0.14 21.60 24.81
N GLY A 96 0.67 21.84 25.84
CA GLY A 96 0.66 21.08 27.06
C GLY A 96 -0.49 21.49 27.98
N GLN A 97 -0.29 21.39 29.31
CA GLN A 97 -1.31 21.65 30.33
C GLN A 97 -1.73 23.14 30.42
N GLY A 98 -0.98 24.02 29.79
CA GLY A 98 -1.31 25.47 29.73
C GLY A 98 -2.34 25.81 28.65
N GLY A 99 -2.55 24.92 27.67
CA GLY A 99 -3.52 25.10 26.60
C GLY A 99 -3.05 26.03 25.47
N PHE A 100 -3.97 26.42 24.60
CA PHE A 100 -3.71 27.36 23.52
C PHE A 100 -4.69 28.54 23.47
N ASP A 101 -4.17 29.70 23.08
CA ASP A 101 -4.94 30.90 22.75
C ASP A 101 -4.44 31.43 21.41
N ILE A 102 -5.21 31.11 20.33
CA ILE A 102 -4.83 31.36 18.94
C ILE A 102 -5.82 32.37 18.35
N GLU A 103 -5.29 33.51 17.90
CA GLU A 103 -6.05 34.57 17.24
C GLU A 103 -5.59 34.71 15.79
N VAL A 104 -6.50 34.49 14.83
CA VAL A 104 -6.23 34.53 13.39
C VAL A 104 -7.09 35.59 12.74
N GLY A 105 -6.46 36.55 12.07
CA GLY A 105 -7.12 37.69 11.44
C GLY A 105 -8.07 37.30 10.32
N LYS A 106 -7.74 36.24 9.58
CA LYS A 106 -8.52 35.74 8.45
C LYS A 106 -8.89 34.25 8.59
N ASN A 107 -8.41 33.41 7.70
CA ASN A 107 -8.75 31.99 7.66
C ASN A 107 -7.79 31.12 8.48
N THR A 108 -8.35 30.14 9.17
CA THR A 108 -7.60 28.99 9.65
C THR A 108 -7.92 27.80 8.74
N ASP A 109 -6.91 27.20 8.11
CA ASP A 109 -7.05 26.02 7.27
C ASP A 109 -6.26 24.84 7.84
N LEU A 110 -6.95 23.71 8.02
CA LEU A 110 -6.36 22.46 8.48
C LEU A 110 -6.49 21.41 7.38
N LYS A 111 -5.37 20.81 7.00
CA LYS A 111 -5.37 19.69 6.05
C LYS A 111 -4.65 18.48 6.65
N GLY A 112 -5.43 17.51 7.12
CA GLY A 112 -4.93 16.34 7.85
C GLY A 112 -4.08 16.73 9.06
N ALA A 113 -4.39 17.82 9.73
CA ALA A 113 -3.55 18.47 10.73
C ALA A 113 -4.28 18.67 12.05
N VAL A 114 -3.54 18.88 13.13
CA VAL A 114 -4.14 19.02 14.46
C VAL A 114 -3.80 20.34 15.17
N ILE A 115 -4.75 20.83 15.95
CA ILE A 115 -4.50 21.75 17.07
C ILE A 115 -4.83 20.98 18.35
N ALA A 116 -3.82 20.39 18.96
CA ALA A 116 -3.91 19.49 20.09
C ALA A 116 -3.59 20.21 21.41
N SER A 117 -4.15 19.72 22.49
CA SER A 117 -3.89 20.22 23.85
C SER A 117 -4.08 19.13 24.89
N GLU A 118 -3.23 19.14 25.91
CA GLU A 118 -3.38 18.33 27.13
C GLU A 118 -4.16 19.06 28.23
N ALA A 119 -4.50 20.32 28.00
CA ALA A 119 -5.21 21.15 28.96
C ALA A 119 -6.72 20.87 29.01
N THR A 120 -7.37 21.35 30.04
CA THR A 120 -8.83 21.37 30.12
C THR A 120 -9.43 22.31 29.07
N PRO A 121 -10.65 22.04 28.57
CA PRO A 121 -11.26 22.80 27.46
C PRO A 121 -11.34 24.31 27.66
N ASP A 122 -11.47 24.78 28.92
CA ASP A 122 -11.55 26.21 29.30
C ASP A 122 -10.26 26.97 28.99
N LYS A 123 -9.12 26.29 28.82
CA LYS A 123 -7.83 26.88 28.48
C LYS A 123 -7.54 26.91 26.97
N ASN A 124 -8.43 26.34 26.15
CA ASN A 124 -8.25 26.22 24.73
C ASN A 124 -9.17 27.19 23.99
N LYS A 125 -8.59 28.12 23.24
CA LYS A 125 -9.33 29.09 22.45
C LYS A 125 -8.72 29.24 21.04
N LEU A 126 -9.54 29.10 20.03
CA LEU A 126 -9.25 29.51 18.66
C LEU A 126 -10.27 30.57 18.23
N SER A 127 -9.80 31.77 17.88
CA SER A 127 -10.63 32.82 17.26
C SER A 127 -10.11 33.09 15.86
N THR A 128 -10.96 32.90 14.87
CA THR A 128 -10.62 33.06 13.44
C THR A 128 -11.77 33.71 12.68
N ASP A 129 -11.50 34.37 11.56
CA ASP A 129 -12.57 34.92 10.74
C ASP A 129 -13.36 33.83 10.03
N THR A 130 -12.65 32.91 9.38
CA THR A 130 -13.21 31.69 8.76
C THR A 130 -12.41 30.47 9.15
N LEU A 131 -13.02 29.27 9.12
CA LEU A 131 -12.39 27.99 9.39
C LEU A 131 -12.68 27.02 8.27
N THR A 132 -11.62 26.49 7.65
CA THR A 132 -11.68 25.42 6.65
C THR A 132 -10.87 24.22 7.13
N TYR A 133 -11.31 23.03 6.77
CA TYR A 133 -10.58 21.81 7.11
C TYR A 133 -10.87 20.70 6.10
N SER A 134 -9.89 19.83 5.91
CA SER A 134 -10.02 18.63 5.10
C SER A 134 -9.12 17.52 5.66
N ASP A 135 -9.57 16.30 5.49
CA ASP A 135 -8.78 15.12 5.85
C ASP A 135 -7.83 14.74 4.70
N ILE A 136 -6.85 13.88 4.97
CA ILE A 136 -5.94 13.31 3.98
C ILE A 136 -6.19 11.81 3.89
N GLU A 137 -6.48 11.33 2.69
CA GLU A 137 -6.59 9.90 2.43
C GLU A 137 -5.20 9.28 2.25
N ASN A 138 -4.92 8.22 3.01
CA ASN A 138 -3.71 7.42 2.92
C ASN A 138 -4.01 6.16 2.13
N LYS A 139 -3.09 5.76 1.25
CA LYS A 139 -3.26 4.60 0.40
C LYS A 139 -1.98 3.78 0.29
N ALA A 140 -2.11 2.46 0.40
CA ALA A 140 -1.06 1.52 0.10
C ALA A 140 -1.61 0.45 -0.84
N GLU A 141 -0.93 0.20 -1.95
CA GLU A 141 -1.32 -0.83 -2.90
C GLU A 141 -0.08 -1.49 -3.51
N TYR A 142 -0.18 -2.78 -3.80
CA TYR A 142 0.82 -3.46 -4.59
C TYR A 142 0.21 -4.54 -5.47
N SER A 143 0.88 -4.83 -6.57
CA SER A 143 0.59 -5.96 -7.43
C SER A 143 1.87 -6.56 -7.99
N ALA A 144 1.93 -7.88 -8.03
CA ALA A 144 3.03 -8.62 -8.63
C ALA A 144 2.49 -9.81 -9.43
N ASN A 145 3.03 -10.03 -10.60
CA ASN A 145 2.74 -11.18 -11.42
C ASN A 145 3.98 -11.65 -12.16
N SER A 146 4.05 -12.94 -12.44
CA SER A 146 5.06 -13.50 -13.32
C SER A 146 4.49 -14.60 -14.16
N ILE A 147 4.97 -14.72 -15.40
CA ILE A 147 4.64 -15.79 -16.31
C ILE A 147 5.88 -16.19 -17.10
N GLY A 148 6.04 -17.47 -17.33
CA GLY A 148 7.15 -18.01 -18.12
C GLY A 148 6.85 -19.38 -18.70
N VAL A 149 7.80 -19.87 -19.47
CA VAL A 149 7.79 -21.18 -20.07
C VAL A 149 9.21 -21.75 -20.04
N ASN A 150 9.32 -23.02 -19.71
CA ASN A 150 10.55 -23.78 -19.82
C ASN A 150 10.42 -24.85 -20.92
N ILE A 151 11.51 -25.10 -21.62
CA ILE A 151 11.62 -26.14 -22.65
C ILE A 151 12.81 -27.01 -22.28
N ASN A 152 12.58 -28.34 -22.20
CA ASN A 152 13.62 -29.30 -21.90
C ASN A 152 13.41 -30.54 -22.76
N THR A 153 14.33 -30.78 -23.68
CA THR A 153 14.28 -31.94 -24.62
C THR A 153 15.13 -33.10 -24.17
N ASP A 154 15.78 -33.01 -22.98
CA ASP A 154 16.59 -34.13 -22.47
C ASP A 154 15.69 -35.35 -22.20
N LYS A 155 16.07 -36.48 -22.78
CA LYS A 155 15.34 -37.74 -22.62
C LYS A 155 15.40 -38.27 -21.20
N ASN A 156 16.43 -37.88 -20.43
CA ASN A 156 16.64 -38.29 -19.05
C ASN A 156 16.10 -37.28 -18.02
N ALA A 157 15.55 -36.16 -18.47
CA ALA A 157 14.92 -35.18 -17.59
C ALA A 157 13.75 -35.81 -16.83
N LYS A 158 13.52 -35.31 -15.63
CA LYS A 158 12.35 -35.68 -14.84
C LYS A 158 11.07 -35.32 -15.59
N LEU A 159 9.98 -36.04 -15.34
CA LEU A 159 8.71 -35.85 -16.03
C LEU A 159 8.16 -34.42 -15.92
N ASN A 160 8.34 -33.79 -14.80
CA ASN A 160 7.93 -32.39 -14.54
C ASN A 160 8.82 -31.33 -15.22
N GLU A 161 9.97 -31.73 -15.74
CA GLU A 161 10.93 -30.84 -16.41
C GLU A 161 10.96 -31.04 -17.92
N LYS A 162 10.42 -32.17 -18.40
CA LYS A 162 10.53 -32.62 -19.80
C LYS A 162 9.47 -31.99 -20.70
N GLY A 163 9.89 -31.56 -21.87
CA GLY A 163 9.01 -30.92 -22.83
C GLY A 163 8.85 -29.45 -22.58
N ILE A 164 7.65 -28.94 -22.80
CA ILE A 164 7.27 -27.54 -22.52
C ILE A 164 6.51 -27.51 -21.20
N THR A 165 7.07 -26.82 -20.22
CA THR A 165 6.45 -26.66 -18.88
C THR A 165 6.15 -25.19 -18.59
N PRO A 166 4.95 -24.87 -18.13
CA PRO A 166 4.64 -23.50 -17.71
C PRO A 166 5.40 -23.15 -16.43
N ASN A 167 5.79 -21.90 -16.32
CA ASN A 167 6.34 -21.29 -15.11
C ASN A 167 5.44 -20.09 -14.78
N ILE A 168 4.45 -20.31 -13.96
CA ILE A 168 3.42 -19.32 -13.64
C ILE A 168 3.51 -18.97 -12.17
N GLY A 169 3.93 -17.73 -11.88
CA GLY A 169 3.85 -17.20 -10.52
C GLY A 169 2.41 -16.83 -10.16
N THR A 170 2.02 -17.10 -8.94
CA THR A 170 0.72 -16.64 -8.45
C THR A 170 0.70 -15.11 -8.38
N PRO A 171 -0.32 -14.46 -8.94
CA PRO A 171 -0.49 -13.03 -8.75
C PRO A 171 -0.60 -12.70 -7.25
N ALA A 172 0.26 -11.81 -6.76
CA ALA A 172 0.17 -11.26 -5.43
C ALA A 172 -0.32 -9.81 -5.53
N LYS A 173 -1.28 -9.43 -4.68
CA LYS A 173 -1.80 -8.07 -4.61
C LYS A 173 -2.26 -7.77 -3.20
N GLY A 174 -2.19 -6.51 -2.82
CA GLY A 174 -2.76 -6.01 -1.59
C GLY A 174 -3.14 -4.55 -1.75
N GLU A 175 -4.12 -4.13 -0.96
CA GLU A 175 -4.60 -2.76 -0.88
C GLU A 175 -5.00 -2.47 0.56
N ALA A 176 -4.67 -1.28 1.04
CA ALA A 176 -5.08 -0.78 2.34
C ALA A 176 -5.23 0.73 2.29
N GLU A 177 -6.20 1.25 3.04
CA GLU A 177 -6.53 2.66 3.09
C GLU A 177 -6.74 3.09 4.55
N SER A 178 -6.43 4.33 4.84
CA SER A 178 -6.77 4.99 6.10
C SER A 178 -6.97 6.48 5.85
N THR A 179 -7.44 7.21 6.87
CA THR A 179 -7.68 8.65 6.74
C THR A 179 -7.02 9.37 7.90
N THR A 180 -6.10 10.27 7.61
CA THR A 180 -5.57 11.22 8.60
C THR A 180 -6.53 12.38 8.72
N LYS A 181 -7.13 12.54 9.89
CA LYS A 181 -8.18 13.53 10.13
C LYS A 181 -7.61 14.86 10.55
N SER A 182 -8.29 15.93 10.13
CA SER A 182 -8.12 17.24 10.74
C SER A 182 -8.86 17.28 12.05
N ALA A 183 -8.20 17.75 13.11
CA ALA A 183 -8.82 17.81 14.44
C ALA A 183 -8.36 19.03 15.25
N ILE A 184 -9.27 19.52 16.12
CA ILE A 184 -8.99 20.56 17.10
C ILE A 184 -9.43 20.04 18.47
N ALA A 185 -8.57 20.09 19.47
CA ALA A 185 -8.88 19.70 20.85
C ALA A 185 -10.12 20.44 21.40
N GLU A 186 -10.77 19.86 22.39
CA GLU A 186 -11.91 20.48 23.05
C GLU A 186 -11.58 21.88 23.60
N GLY A 187 -12.48 22.81 23.36
CA GLY A 187 -12.32 24.21 23.74
C GLY A 187 -13.25 25.13 22.96
N THR A 188 -13.04 26.44 23.08
CA THR A 188 -13.82 27.45 22.36
C THR A 188 -13.28 27.66 20.96
N ILE A 189 -14.14 27.49 19.94
CA ILE A 189 -13.87 27.89 18.56
C ILE A 189 -14.82 29.01 18.20
N GLU A 190 -14.27 30.18 17.97
CA GLU A 190 -15.00 31.40 17.58
C GLU A 190 -14.72 31.68 16.09
N ILE A 191 -15.75 31.58 15.25
CA ILE A 191 -15.68 31.88 13.82
C ILE A 191 -16.45 33.18 13.59
N ARG A 192 -15.73 34.28 13.40
CA ARG A 192 -16.32 35.62 13.43
C ARG A 192 -17.26 35.90 12.25
N SER A 193 -16.89 35.44 11.03
CA SER A 193 -17.75 35.63 9.84
C SER A 193 -18.92 34.66 9.77
N ASN A 194 -18.88 33.52 10.47
CA ASN A 194 -19.95 32.52 10.51
C ASN A 194 -20.05 31.86 11.89
N PRO A 195 -20.57 32.53 12.92
CA PRO A 195 -20.63 31.98 14.27
C PRO A 195 -21.45 30.70 14.44
N ASN A 196 -22.28 30.37 13.45
CA ASN A 196 -23.12 29.16 13.43
C ASN A 196 -22.63 28.11 12.43
N GLN A 197 -21.36 28.15 12.03
CA GLN A 197 -20.79 27.15 11.14
C GLN A 197 -20.96 25.74 11.76
N ASP A 198 -21.46 24.81 10.95
CA ASP A 198 -21.52 23.41 11.36
C ASP A 198 -20.11 22.81 11.41
N LEU A 199 -19.69 22.40 12.58
CA LEU A 199 -18.40 21.77 12.87
C LEU A 199 -18.53 20.28 13.18
N SER A 200 -19.68 19.66 12.92
CA SER A 200 -19.90 18.23 13.21
C SER A 200 -18.95 17.31 12.41
N GLY A 201 -18.43 17.78 11.28
CA GLY A 201 -17.41 17.07 10.47
C GLY A 201 -15.98 17.24 10.99
N LEU A 202 -15.71 18.19 11.90
CA LEU A 202 -14.39 18.39 12.47
C LEU A 202 -14.17 17.46 13.66
N SER A 203 -13.10 16.65 13.63
CA SER A 203 -12.76 15.80 14.76
C SER A 203 -12.33 16.60 15.97
N ARG A 204 -12.77 16.15 17.16
CA ARG A 204 -12.29 16.67 18.46
C ARG A 204 -11.29 15.72 19.12
N ASP A 205 -11.10 14.53 18.53
CA ASP A 205 -10.12 13.54 18.96
C ASP A 205 -8.78 13.77 18.22
N THR A 206 -7.91 14.54 18.84
CA THR A 206 -6.59 14.85 18.30
C THR A 206 -5.57 13.73 18.54
N GLN A 207 -5.87 12.79 19.45
CA GLN A 207 -4.96 11.68 19.75
C GLN A 207 -5.03 10.56 18.71
N ASN A 208 -6.22 10.33 18.15
CA ASN A 208 -6.44 9.29 17.14
C ASN A 208 -6.63 9.87 15.73
N ALA A 209 -6.17 11.11 15.49
CA ALA A 209 -6.35 11.79 14.21
C ALA A 209 -5.37 11.31 13.12
N LEU A 210 -4.17 10.89 13.48
CA LEU A 210 -3.11 10.51 12.53
C LEU A 210 -3.51 9.33 11.64
N ASN A 211 -3.97 8.21 12.22
CA ASN A 211 -4.35 7.01 11.48
C ASN A 211 -3.31 6.58 10.44
N GLU A 212 -2.04 6.54 10.82
CA GLU A 212 -0.95 6.12 9.94
C GLU A 212 -1.25 4.78 9.28
N LEU A 213 -0.94 4.67 7.99
CA LEU A 213 -1.04 3.43 7.24
C LEU A 213 0.31 2.73 7.19
N GLY A 214 0.37 1.49 7.65
CA GLY A 214 1.58 0.68 7.56
C GLY A 214 1.91 0.27 6.11
N LYS A 215 3.20 0.13 5.80
CA LYS A 215 3.66 -0.38 4.50
C LYS A 215 3.27 -1.86 4.37
N ILE A 216 2.44 -2.18 3.38
CA ILE A 216 1.94 -3.55 3.14
C ILE A 216 2.77 -4.31 2.11
N PHE A 217 3.59 -3.62 1.30
CA PHE A 217 4.45 -4.23 0.31
C PHE A 217 5.77 -4.69 0.94
N ASP A 218 6.09 -5.95 0.74
CA ASP A 218 7.38 -6.56 1.10
C ASP A 218 7.85 -7.39 -0.10
N LYS A 219 8.85 -6.87 -0.81
CA LYS A 219 9.40 -7.50 -2.02
C LYS A 219 9.78 -8.95 -1.76
N LYS A 220 10.47 -9.22 -0.64
CA LYS A 220 10.96 -10.56 -0.32
C LYS A 220 9.80 -11.54 -0.11
N LYS A 221 8.77 -11.14 0.62
CA LYS A 221 7.58 -11.99 0.80
C LYS A 221 6.85 -12.26 -0.52
N VAL A 222 6.78 -11.27 -1.39
CA VAL A 222 6.17 -11.43 -2.72
C VAL A 222 6.98 -12.41 -3.57
N GLU A 223 8.31 -12.31 -3.58
CA GLU A 223 9.21 -13.22 -4.28
C GLU A 223 9.09 -14.65 -3.73
N GLU A 224 9.08 -14.83 -2.41
CA GLU A 224 8.89 -16.13 -1.75
C GLU A 224 7.53 -16.76 -2.10
N GLN A 225 6.46 -15.98 -2.15
CA GLN A 225 5.13 -16.46 -2.56
C GLN A 225 5.13 -16.91 -4.02
N GLN A 226 5.78 -16.17 -4.91
CA GLN A 226 5.88 -16.54 -6.32
C GLN A 226 6.71 -17.81 -6.53
N GLU A 227 7.82 -17.96 -5.79
CA GLU A 227 8.65 -19.16 -5.84
C GLU A 227 7.88 -20.39 -5.33
N LEU A 228 7.18 -20.26 -4.20
CA LEU A 228 6.35 -21.32 -3.65
C LEU A 228 5.26 -21.76 -4.64
N ALA A 229 4.61 -20.81 -5.31
CA ALA A 229 3.60 -21.10 -6.32
C ALA A 229 4.19 -21.84 -7.53
N ASN A 230 5.39 -21.47 -7.98
CA ASN A 230 6.10 -22.16 -9.02
C ASN A 230 6.44 -23.61 -8.65
N LEU A 231 6.95 -23.83 -7.43
CA LEU A 231 7.25 -25.17 -6.92
C LEU A 231 5.97 -26.02 -6.83
N PHE A 232 4.89 -25.45 -6.33
CA PHE A 232 3.60 -26.15 -6.29
C PHE A 232 3.09 -26.51 -7.69
N GLY A 233 3.19 -25.57 -8.64
CA GLY A 233 2.83 -25.82 -10.05
C GLY A 233 3.65 -26.95 -10.67
N GLN A 234 4.95 -27.02 -10.41
CA GLN A 234 5.83 -28.10 -10.89
C GLN A 234 5.43 -29.46 -10.30
N ILE A 235 5.17 -29.52 -8.99
CA ILE A 235 4.75 -30.76 -8.32
C ILE A 235 3.38 -31.23 -8.85
N ALA A 236 2.43 -30.32 -8.98
CA ALA A 236 1.11 -30.65 -9.52
C ALA A 236 1.20 -31.18 -10.97
N PHE A 237 2.04 -30.57 -11.80
CA PHE A 237 2.28 -31.00 -13.18
C PHE A 237 2.92 -32.39 -13.23
N GLU A 238 3.87 -32.68 -12.33
CA GLU A 238 4.49 -34.01 -12.20
C GLU A 238 3.45 -35.09 -11.86
N GLU A 239 2.56 -34.81 -10.90
CA GLU A 239 1.54 -35.78 -10.51
C GLU A 239 0.50 -36.02 -11.64
N VAL A 240 0.11 -34.98 -12.34
CA VAL A 240 -0.78 -35.10 -13.52
C VAL A 240 -0.11 -35.95 -14.59
N HIS A 241 1.18 -35.79 -14.86
CA HIS A 241 1.92 -36.61 -15.80
C HIS A 241 2.03 -38.08 -15.37
N LYS A 242 2.28 -38.34 -14.07
CA LYS A 242 2.31 -39.72 -13.53
C LYS A 242 0.95 -40.41 -13.66
N ILE A 243 -0.14 -39.69 -13.40
CA ILE A 243 -1.51 -40.24 -13.56
C ILE A 243 -1.78 -40.55 -15.03
N SER A 244 -1.45 -39.61 -15.91
CA SER A 244 -1.62 -39.80 -17.38
C SER A 244 -0.81 -40.97 -17.90
N TYR A 245 0.44 -41.15 -17.45
CA TYR A 245 1.28 -42.25 -17.82
C TYR A 245 0.73 -43.62 -17.36
N ARG A 246 0.29 -43.70 -16.10
CA ARG A 246 -0.35 -44.89 -15.55
C ARG A 246 -1.63 -45.27 -16.28
N ALA A 247 -2.43 -44.30 -16.66
CA ALA A 247 -3.64 -44.52 -17.44
C ALA A 247 -3.32 -45.07 -18.86
N LYS A 248 -2.31 -44.49 -19.50
CA LYS A 248 -1.86 -44.99 -20.81
C LYS A 248 -1.29 -46.42 -20.72
N ASP A 249 -0.48 -46.71 -19.71
CA ASP A 249 0.08 -48.06 -19.49
C ASP A 249 -1.01 -49.09 -19.20
N ALA A 250 -1.99 -48.73 -18.40
CA ALA A 250 -3.16 -49.57 -18.13
C ALA A 250 -3.98 -49.84 -19.42
N ALA A 251 -4.26 -48.81 -20.22
CA ALA A 251 -4.99 -48.94 -21.46
C ALA A 251 -4.22 -49.79 -22.47
N GLN A 252 -2.88 -49.65 -22.54
CA GLN A 252 -2.04 -50.46 -23.43
C GLN A 252 -2.06 -51.93 -23.01
N LYS A 253 -1.95 -52.25 -21.74
CA LYS A 253 -2.05 -53.61 -21.21
C LYS A 253 -3.38 -54.28 -21.52
N GLU A 254 -4.48 -53.55 -21.43
CA GLU A 254 -5.79 -54.07 -21.82
C GLU A 254 -5.90 -54.31 -23.33
N LEU A 255 -5.33 -53.41 -24.14
CA LEU A 255 -5.25 -53.58 -25.59
C LEU A 255 -4.43 -54.82 -25.98
N ASP A 256 -3.30 -55.02 -25.33
CA ASP A 256 -2.42 -56.15 -25.60
C ASP A 256 -3.08 -57.49 -25.18
N LYS A 257 -3.79 -57.53 -24.07
CA LYS A 257 -4.62 -58.69 -23.67
C LYS A 257 -5.71 -59.00 -24.70
N ALA A 258 -6.40 -57.95 -25.20
CA ALA A 258 -7.45 -58.14 -26.21
C ALA A 258 -6.89 -58.68 -27.52
N LYS A 259 -5.68 -58.31 -27.91
CA LYS A 259 -4.98 -58.88 -29.10
C LYS A 259 -4.62 -60.33 -28.91
N ASP A 260 -4.14 -60.74 -27.70
CA ASP A 260 -3.76 -62.13 -27.41
C ASP A 260 -4.96 -63.08 -27.38
N ILE A 261 -6.16 -62.61 -27.05
CA ILE A 261 -7.39 -63.43 -27.03
C ILE A 261 -7.93 -63.68 -28.47
N GLY A 262 -7.44 -62.99 -29.50
CA GLY A 262 -7.82 -63.22 -30.89
C GLY A 262 -9.28 -62.90 -31.21
N ASP A 263 -9.97 -62.22 -30.34
CA ASP A 263 -11.38 -61.83 -30.50
C ASP A 263 -11.47 -60.47 -31.17
N GLY A 264 -11.84 -60.44 -32.43
CA GLY A 264 -12.02 -59.23 -33.22
C GLY A 264 -13.21 -58.35 -32.82
N SER A 265 -13.82 -58.58 -31.67
CA SER A 265 -14.98 -57.83 -31.14
C SER A 265 -14.59 -56.81 -30.06
N PHE A 266 -13.48 -56.12 -30.20
CA PHE A 266 -13.17 -54.98 -29.29
C PHE A 266 -13.97 -53.77 -29.72
N CYS A 267 -15.04 -53.50 -28.96
CA CYS A 267 -15.84 -52.32 -29.16
C CYS A 267 -15.08 -51.07 -28.75
N LEU A 268 -14.76 -50.22 -29.72
CA LEU A 268 -14.04 -48.92 -29.56
C LEU A 268 -14.79 -47.87 -28.68
N GLU A 269 -15.90 -48.23 -28.09
CA GLU A 269 -16.78 -47.33 -27.35
C GLU A 269 -16.27 -46.90 -25.97
N LYS A 270 -15.22 -47.52 -25.41
CA LYS A 270 -14.67 -47.16 -24.09
C LYS A 270 -13.37 -46.37 -24.10
N ALA A 271 -12.80 -46.08 -25.26
CA ALA A 271 -11.51 -45.40 -25.38
C ALA A 271 -11.61 -43.90 -25.69
N VAL A 272 -12.79 -43.30 -25.67
CA VAL A 272 -13.00 -41.87 -25.97
C VAL A 272 -13.63 -41.17 -24.79
N LEU A 273 -13.00 -41.23 -23.61
CA LEU A 273 -13.30 -40.33 -22.49
C LEU A 273 -12.14 -40.37 -21.48
N VAL A 274 -11.03 -39.72 -21.81
CA VAL A 274 -10.19 -38.98 -20.86
C VAL A 274 -9.45 -37.87 -21.64
#